data_133dd44d03f7d8697898df68bbdc102c
#
_entry.id   133dd44d03f7d8697898df68bbdc102c
#
_cell.length_a   1.000
_cell.length_b   1.000
_cell.length_c   1.000
_cell.angle_alpha   90.00
_cell.angle_beta   90.00
_cell.angle_gamma   90.00
#
_symmetry.space_group_name_H-M   'P 1'
#
loop_
_entity.id
_entity.type
_entity.pdbx_description
1 polymer ?
#
loop_
_entity_poly.entity_id
_entity_poly.type
_entity_poly.pdbx_seq_one_letter_code
_entity_poly.pdbx_strand_id
1 'polypeptide(L)'
;MKIQRFIGIGILVSLGLFTSCVSTQQETKVEDPMLANVDPATMGTVSAGTNKFFMPGIDPCNFAMVLEPRTNIVRADYTVDVNKYSLKMGVETRALIIAAAAKYGDDFEAKKLARKGYARRTAYGTAKCAVEWGVLSKGARARPTVELGYTFVSNSPYFTINIPETPNDVYEEMGGYQVKVLSPMVLYFNRAQLALFTGYLEKEKIDEVIASLNVPKEMAPEGQKALNAPDEY
;
A
#
# COMPACT_ATOMS: atom_id res chain seq x y z
N MET A 1 0.49 -62.65 55.42
CA MET A 1 -0.95 -62.77 55.71
C MET A 1 -1.67 -61.56 55.14
N LYS A 2 -2.74 -61.80 54.30
CA LYS A 2 -3.68 -60.86 53.63
C LYS A 2 -3.11 -60.24 52.33
N ILE A 3 -3.45 -60.71 51.29
CA ILE A 3 -4.35 -60.72 50.11
C ILE A 3 -5.33 -59.58 50.10
N GLN A 4 -5.27 -58.77 49.05
CA GLN A 4 -6.41 -58.14 48.34
C GLN A 4 -5.91 -57.54 47.04
N ARG A 5 -6.18 -58.12 45.92
CA ARG A 5 -7.28 -58.04 44.92
C ARG A 5 -7.46 -56.64 44.33
N PHE A 6 -6.94 -56.55 43.12
CA PHE A 6 -7.57 -56.21 41.86
C PHE A 6 -8.78 -55.27 41.83
N ILE A 7 -8.67 -54.25 41.04
CA ILE A 7 -9.69 -53.97 39.99
C ILE A 7 -8.99 -53.20 38.86
N GLY A 8 -9.02 -53.74 37.66
CA GLY A 8 -8.61 -53.05 36.44
C GLY A 8 -9.70 -52.14 35.97
N ILE A 9 -9.31 -50.95 35.54
CA ILE A 9 -10.18 -50.05 34.80
C ILE A 9 -9.49 -49.79 33.47
N GLY A 10 -10.10 -50.36 32.42
CA GLY A 10 -9.70 -50.10 31.04
C GLY A 10 -10.03 -48.67 30.67
N ILE A 11 -9.00 -47.89 30.31
CA ILE A 11 -9.19 -46.58 29.72
C ILE A 11 -9.30 -46.77 28.19
N LEU A 12 -10.51 -46.61 27.70
CA LEU A 12 -10.83 -46.48 26.29
C LEU A 12 -10.22 -45.17 25.81
N VAL A 13 -9.12 -45.27 25.04
CA VAL A 13 -8.55 -44.11 24.31
C VAL A 13 -9.46 -43.92 23.07
N SER A 14 -10.39 -42.97 23.17
CA SER A 14 -11.10 -42.47 22.00
C SER A 14 -10.16 -41.57 21.19
N LEU A 15 -9.67 -42.09 20.07
CA LEU A 15 -9.02 -41.26 19.05
C LEU A 15 -10.07 -40.31 18.46
N GLY A 16 -10.12 -39.11 18.98
CA GLY A 16 -10.81 -37.97 18.34
C GLY A 16 -10.02 -37.53 17.11
N LEU A 17 -10.49 -37.91 15.93
CA LEU A 17 -10.06 -37.34 14.67
C LEU A 17 -10.47 -35.87 14.64
N PHE A 18 -9.60 -34.99 15.04
CA PHE A 18 -9.75 -33.57 14.75
C PHE A 18 -9.51 -33.36 13.23
N THR A 19 -10.58 -33.45 12.46
CA THR A 19 -10.63 -32.88 11.12
C THR A 19 -10.53 -31.38 11.28
N SER A 20 -9.31 -30.88 11.23
CA SER A 20 -9.04 -29.44 11.07
C SER A 20 -9.61 -29.03 9.70
N CYS A 21 -10.83 -28.49 9.71
CA CYS A 21 -11.31 -27.71 8.58
C CYS A 21 -10.42 -26.48 8.51
N VAL A 22 -9.39 -26.57 7.65
CA VAL A 22 -8.72 -25.37 7.14
C VAL A 22 -9.78 -24.65 6.31
N SER A 23 -10.47 -23.73 6.95
CA SER A 23 -11.27 -22.72 6.26
C SER A 23 -10.28 -21.88 5.48
N THR A 24 -10.12 -22.19 4.21
CA THR A 24 -9.53 -21.28 3.23
C THR A 24 -10.51 -20.10 3.20
N GLN A 25 -10.26 -19.08 4.02
CA GLN A 25 -10.86 -17.78 3.78
C GLN A 25 -10.34 -17.36 2.41
N GLN A 26 -11.15 -17.58 1.39
CA GLN A 26 -11.05 -16.88 0.14
C GLN A 26 -11.16 -15.41 0.53
N GLU A 27 -10.02 -14.69 0.57
CA GLU A 27 -10.02 -13.24 0.62
C GLU A 27 -10.87 -12.82 -0.58
N THR A 28 -12.09 -12.43 -0.32
CA THR A 28 -12.94 -11.75 -1.29
C THR A 28 -12.15 -10.51 -1.66
N LYS A 29 -11.52 -10.55 -2.83
CA LYS A 29 -10.85 -9.41 -3.44
C LYS A 29 -11.95 -8.37 -3.64
N VAL A 30 -12.06 -7.43 -2.71
CA VAL A 30 -12.93 -6.28 -2.88
C VAL A 30 -12.32 -5.51 -4.04
N GLU A 31 -12.85 -5.68 -5.23
CA GLU A 31 -12.47 -4.87 -6.37
C GLU A 31 -12.90 -3.44 -6.07
N ASP A 32 -11.95 -2.51 -6.14
CA ASP A 32 -12.22 -1.10 -5.95
C ASP A 32 -13.26 -0.67 -7.01
N PRO A 33 -14.37 -0.05 -6.61
CA PRO A 33 -15.41 0.30 -7.55
C PRO A 33 -14.89 1.32 -8.58
N MET A 34 -15.17 1.07 -9.85
CA MET A 34 -14.85 2.01 -10.92
C MET A 34 -15.59 3.34 -10.71
N LEU A 35 -14.86 4.46 -10.77
CA LEU A 35 -15.43 5.79 -10.63
C LEU A 35 -15.98 6.35 -11.94
N ALA A 36 -15.24 6.13 -13.04
CA ALA A 36 -15.64 6.53 -14.39
C ALA A 36 -14.80 5.78 -15.43
N ASN A 37 -15.38 5.57 -16.62
CA ASN A 37 -14.66 4.92 -17.74
C ASN A 37 -13.94 5.97 -18.60
N VAL A 38 -12.97 6.64 -18.02
CA VAL A 38 -12.16 7.68 -18.65
C VAL A 38 -10.68 7.44 -18.42
N ASP A 39 -9.84 8.10 -19.21
CA ASP A 39 -8.39 7.99 -19.09
C ASP A 39 -7.86 8.60 -17.79
N PRO A 40 -6.64 8.20 -17.36
CA PRO A 40 -6.03 8.74 -16.16
C PRO A 40 -5.91 10.27 -16.19
N ALA A 41 -6.24 10.90 -15.06
CA ALA A 41 -6.24 12.36 -14.91
C ALA A 41 -5.14 12.82 -13.94
N THR A 42 -4.35 13.81 -14.33
CA THR A 42 -3.38 14.44 -13.45
C THR A 42 -4.08 15.28 -12.39
N MET A 43 -3.77 15.04 -11.13
CA MET A 43 -4.32 15.76 -9.98
C MET A 43 -3.43 16.92 -9.53
N GLY A 44 -2.12 16.80 -9.69
CA GLY A 44 -1.12 17.79 -9.28
C GLY A 44 0.23 17.17 -8.98
N THR A 45 1.08 17.92 -8.26
CA THR A 45 2.44 17.51 -7.92
C THR A 45 2.71 17.71 -6.44
N VAL A 46 3.42 16.77 -5.82
CA VAL A 46 3.91 16.85 -4.45
C VAL A 46 5.43 16.76 -4.45
N SER A 47 6.11 17.73 -3.85
CA SER A 47 7.51 17.57 -3.53
C SER A 47 7.67 16.71 -2.29
N ALA A 48 8.59 15.76 -2.34
CA ALA A 48 8.92 14.85 -1.24
C ALA A 48 10.41 14.55 -1.24
N GLY A 49 10.85 13.55 -0.54
CA GLY A 49 12.22 13.07 -0.58
C GLY A 49 12.32 11.57 -0.69
N THR A 50 13.47 11.10 -1.15
CA THR A 50 13.82 9.68 -1.11
C THR A 50 15.19 9.51 -0.46
N ASN A 51 15.55 8.28 -0.07
CA ASN A 51 16.89 8.03 0.47
C ASN A 51 17.94 8.12 -0.63
N LYS A 52 19.07 8.76 -0.29
CA LYS A 52 20.25 8.76 -1.14
C LYS A 52 20.82 7.35 -1.27
N PHE A 53 21.19 6.98 -2.49
CA PHE A 53 21.61 5.60 -2.78
C PHE A 53 22.93 5.23 -2.07
N PHE A 54 23.88 6.18 -1.93
CA PHE A 54 25.21 5.92 -1.35
C PHE A 54 25.63 6.87 -0.22
N MET A 55 24.77 7.81 0.18
CA MET A 55 25.10 8.80 1.21
C MET A 55 23.95 8.98 2.19
N PRO A 56 24.23 9.28 3.46
CA PRO A 56 23.19 9.67 4.40
C PRO A 56 22.54 10.98 3.95
N GLY A 57 21.21 11.03 3.94
CA GLY A 57 20.44 12.21 3.61
C GLY A 57 19.18 11.90 2.83
N ILE A 58 18.50 12.98 2.42
CA ILE A 58 17.27 12.95 1.64
C ILE A 58 17.56 13.62 0.31
N ASP A 59 17.26 12.93 -0.80
CA ASP A 59 17.26 13.52 -2.12
C ASP A 59 15.86 14.05 -2.45
N PRO A 60 15.73 15.27 -2.98
CA PRO A 60 14.46 15.80 -3.44
C PRO A 60 13.86 14.91 -4.54
N CYS A 61 12.56 14.64 -4.42
CA CYS A 61 11.81 13.87 -5.39
C CYS A 61 10.42 14.50 -5.60
N ASN A 62 9.99 14.67 -6.84
CA ASN A 62 8.68 15.20 -7.16
C ASN A 62 7.76 14.06 -7.61
N PHE A 63 6.59 13.98 -7.00
CA PHE A 63 5.53 13.03 -7.34
C PHE A 63 4.49 13.72 -8.20
N ALA A 64 4.26 13.22 -9.40
CA ALA A 64 3.07 13.54 -10.16
C ALA A 64 1.92 12.64 -9.64
N MET A 65 0.91 13.28 -9.05
CA MET A 65 -0.28 12.58 -8.55
C MET A 65 -1.26 12.40 -9.69
N VAL A 66 -1.69 11.16 -9.93
CA VAL A 66 -2.57 10.80 -11.05
C VAL A 66 -3.70 9.91 -10.53
N LEU A 67 -4.94 10.25 -10.89
CA LEU A 67 -6.10 9.40 -10.67
C LEU A 67 -6.30 8.47 -11.86
N GLU A 68 -6.51 7.19 -11.60
CA GLU A 68 -6.97 6.18 -12.56
C GLU A 68 -8.46 5.88 -12.27
N PRO A 69 -9.43 6.56 -12.93
CA PRO A 69 -10.85 6.44 -12.58
C PRO A 69 -11.42 5.05 -12.81
N ARG A 70 -10.91 4.30 -13.79
CA ARG A 70 -11.36 2.94 -14.13
C ARG A 70 -11.09 1.92 -13.02
N THR A 71 -10.06 2.15 -12.22
CA THR A 71 -9.64 1.24 -11.16
C THR A 71 -9.76 1.85 -9.76
N ASN A 72 -10.20 3.10 -9.67
CA ASN A 72 -10.25 3.89 -8.44
C ASN A 72 -8.89 3.90 -7.70
N ILE A 73 -7.81 3.99 -8.46
CA ILE A 73 -6.45 4.04 -7.93
C ILE A 73 -5.92 5.46 -8.04
N VAL A 74 -5.33 5.97 -6.97
CA VAL A 74 -4.44 7.13 -7.03
C VAL A 74 -3.02 6.61 -7.10
N ARG A 75 -2.25 7.07 -8.08
CA ARG A 75 -0.83 6.74 -8.19
C ARG A 75 0.03 7.97 -8.01
N ALA A 76 1.20 7.77 -7.41
CA ALA A 76 2.27 8.74 -7.36
C ALA A 76 3.37 8.30 -8.32
N ASP A 77 3.56 9.06 -9.41
CA ASP A 77 4.61 8.82 -10.40
C ASP A 77 5.83 9.67 -10.07
N TYR A 78 7.01 9.06 -9.99
CA TYR A 78 8.25 9.74 -9.64
C TYR A 78 9.46 9.07 -10.31
N THR A 79 10.59 9.76 -10.29
CA THR A 79 11.85 9.26 -10.84
C THR A 79 12.94 9.36 -9.76
N VAL A 80 13.68 8.27 -9.59
CA VAL A 80 14.89 8.21 -8.77
C VAL A 80 16.03 7.77 -9.67
N ASP A 81 17.04 8.60 -9.80
CA ASP A 81 18.09 8.45 -10.81
C ASP A 81 17.50 8.34 -12.22
N VAL A 82 17.67 7.18 -12.86
CA VAL A 82 17.13 6.90 -14.20
C VAL A 82 15.85 6.05 -14.18
N ASN A 83 15.47 5.56 -13.01
CA ASN A 83 14.31 4.68 -12.88
C ASN A 83 13.04 5.48 -12.62
N LYS A 84 12.01 5.18 -13.39
CA LYS A 84 10.65 5.69 -13.20
C LYS A 84 9.88 4.73 -12.32
N TYR A 85 9.21 5.26 -11.33
CA TYR A 85 8.37 4.50 -10.38
C TYR A 85 6.93 4.98 -10.42
N SER A 86 6.02 4.10 -10.09
CA SER A 86 4.60 4.38 -9.89
C SER A 86 4.15 3.65 -8.64
N LEU A 87 3.88 4.39 -7.56
CA LEU A 87 3.27 3.84 -6.36
C LEU A 87 1.75 3.92 -6.50
N LYS A 88 1.08 2.78 -6.59
CA LYS A 88 -0.37 2.66 -6.79
C LYS A 88 -1.09 2.38 -5.48
N MET A 89 -2.07 3.21 -5.17
CA MET A 89 -2.80 3.21 -3.90
C MET A 89 -4.30 3.08 -4.16
N GLY A 90 -4.86 1.90 -3.89
CA GLY A 90 -6.29 1.64 -3.90
C GLY A 90 -6.99 2.27 -2.70
N VAL A 91 -8.31 2.14 -2.60
CA VAL A 91 -9.16 2.77 -1.58
C VAL A 91 -8.67 2.46 -0.17
N GLU A 92 -8.44 1.19 0.15
CA GLU A 92 -7.98 0.75 1.47
C GLU A 92 -6.59 1.31 1.80
N THR A 93 -5.66 1.25 0.84
CA THR A 93 -4.30 1.79 1.01
C THR A 93 -4.33 3.28 1.30
N ARG A 94 -5.15 4.05 0.57
CA ARG A 94 -5.32 5.48 0.80
C ARG A 94 -5.84 5.78 2.21
N ALA A 95 -6.86 5.06 2.65
CA ALA A 95 -7.44 5.23 3.98
C ALA A 95 -6.39 4.96 5.09
N LEU A 96 -5.58 3.90 4.94
CA LEU A 96 -4.52 3.58 5.90
C LEU A 96 -3.42 4.66 5.93
N ILE A 97 -3.02 5.19 4.78
CA ILE A 97 -2.01 6.26 4.71
C ILE A 97 -2.54 7.55 5.34
N ILE A 98 -3.79 7.94 5.04
CA ILE A 98 -4.43 9.13 5.63
C ILE A 98 -4.50 9.00 7.16
N ALA A 99 -4.96 7.85 7.67
CA ALA A 99 -5.03 7.60 9.10
C ALA A 99 -3.65 7.63 9.79
N ALA A 100 -2.64 7.05 9.14
CA ALA A 100 -1.26 7.07 9.62
C ALA A 100 -0.68 8.50 9.66
N ALA A 101 -0.94 9.30 8.63
CA ALA A 101 -0.51 10.69 8.55
C ALA A 101 -1.17 11.58 9.62
N ALA A 102 -2.46 11.39 9.87
CA ALA A 102 -3.18 12.09 10.94
C ALA A 102 -2.56 11.79 12.30
N LYS A 103 -2.34 10.50 12.61
CA LYS A 103 -1.71 10.08 13.86
C LYS A 103 -0.28 10.61 14.02
N TYR A 104 0.50 10.65 12.95
CA TYR A 104 1.82 11.28 12.97
C TYR A 104 1.71 12.79 13.28
N GLY A 105 0.73 13.48 12.71
CA GLY A 105 0.44 14.89 13.01
C GLY A 105 0.16 15.11 14.48
N ASP A 106 -0.72 14.30 15.09
CA ASP A 106 -1.07 14.36 16.52
C ASP A 106 0.15 14.12 17.41
N ASP A 107 0.96 13.09 17.11
CA ASP A 107 2.17 12.78 17.87
C ASP A 107 3.23 13.87 17.72
N PHE A 108 3.33 14.52 16.57
CA PHE A 108 4.20 15.65 16.34
C PHE A 108 3.80 16.86 17.20
N GLU A 109 2.52 17.26 17.17
CA GLU A 109 1.99 18.38 17.97
C GLU A 109 2.14 18.12 19.47
N ALA A 110 1.85 16.89 19.89
CA ALA A 110 2.01 16.47 21.28
C ALA A 110 3.47 16.26 21.71
N LYS A 111 4.47 16.45 20.81
CA LYS A 111 5.91 16.21 21.05
C LYS A 111 6.23 14.80 21.54
N LYS A 112 5.47 13.81 21.10
CA LYS A 112 5.60 12.39 21.47
C LYS A 112 6.55 11.59 20.59
N LEU A 113 7.10 12.18 19.52
CA LEU A 113 7.98 11.49 18.59
C LEU A 113 9.32 11.15 19.26
N ALA A 114 9.58 9.85 19.48
CA ALA A 114 10.82 9.37 20.06
C ALA A 114 11.97 9.43 19.05
N ARG A 115 13.12 9.99 19.44
CA ARG A 115 14.30 10.11 18.57
C ARG A 115 15.03 8.77 18.36
N LYS A 116 14.84 7.80 19.24
CA LYS A 116 15.49 6.48 19.23
C LYS A 116 14.43 5.37 19.39
N GLY A 117 14.65 4.22 18.75
CA GLY A 117 13.76 3.06 18.88
C GLY A 117 13.50 2.37 17.54
N TYR A 118 13.38 1.06 17.56
CA TYR A 118 13.15 0.23 16.35
C TYR A 118 11.71 0.35 15.82
N ALA A 119 10.74 0.64 16.69
CA ALA A 119 9.32 0.71 16.33
C ALA A 119 8.92 1.93 15.49
N ARG A 120 9.83 2.87 15.23
CA ARG A 120 9.50 4.12 14.49
C ARG A 120 9.09 3.86 13.05
N ARG A 121 9.68 2.87 12.42
CA ARG A 121 9.47 2.54 11.01
C ARG A 121 8.04 2.08 10.72
N THR A 122 7.43 1.40 11.68
CA THR A 122 6.07 0.85 11.60
C THR A 122 5.13 1.47 12.62
N ALA A 123 5.48 2.66 13.16
CA ALA A 123 4.75 3.28 14.26
C ALA A 123 3.26 3.52 13.97
N TYR A 124 2.92 3.67 12.70
CA TYR A 124 1.55 3.97 12.26
C TYR A 124 0.93 2.83 11.43
N GLY A 125 1.58 1.66 11.40
CA GLY A 125 1.06 0.46 10.76
C GLY A 125 1.68 0.16 9.41
N THR A 126 0.96 -0.58 8.61
CA THR A 126 1.38 -1.03 7.27
C THR A 126 0.23 -0.91 6.29
N ALA A 127 0.54 -0.84 4.99
CA ALA A 127 -0.45 -0.86 3.92
C ALA A 127 0.05 -1.69 2.74
N LYS A 128 -0.85 -2.38 2.04
CA LYS A 128 -0.53 -3.06 0.80
C LYS A 128 -0.62 -2.07 -0.35
N CYS A 129 0.35 -2.04 -1.25
CA CYS A 129 0.30 -1.24 -2.47
C CYS A 129 0.91 -2.00 -3.64
N ALA A 130 0.77 -1.47 -4.85
CA ALA A 130 1.53 -1.96 -5.99
C ALA A 130 2.57 -0.91 -6.40
N VAL A 131 3.74 -1.37 -6.82
CA VAL A 131 4.81 -0.54 -7.37
C VAL A 131 5.14 -1.05 -8.76
N GLU A 132 5.09 -0.16 -9.74
CA GLU A 132 5.60 -0.42 -11.08
C GLU A 132 6.88 0.40 -11.29
N TRP A 133 7.88 -0.18 -11.95
CA TRP A 133 9.13 0.55 -12.21
C TRP A 133 9.83 0.11 -13.49
N GLY A 134 10.80 0.92 -13.92
CA GLY A 134 11.66 0.64 -15.06
C GLY A 134 12.38 1.89 -15.56
N VAL A 135 13.35 1.72 -16.45
CA VAL A 135 14.16 2.83 -16.98
C VAL A 135 13.43 3.58 -18.09
N LEU A 136 13.03 2.89 -19.15
CA LEU A 136 12.33 3.49 -20.29
C LEU A 136 10.81 3.38 -20.14
N SER A 137 10.35 2.23 -19.67
CA SER A 137 8.94 1.93 -19.39
C SER A 137 8.81 1.24 -18.04
N LYS A 138 7.63 1.36 -17.40
CA LYS A 138 7.32 0.70 -16.14
C LYS A 138 6.87 -0.74 -16.41
N GLY A 139 7.83 -1.61 -16.81
CA GLY A 139 7.53 -3.01 -17.15
C GLY A 139 7.57 -3.95 -15.95
N ALA A 140 8.37 -3.66 -14.93
CA ALA A 140 8.45 -4.46 -13.71
C ALA A 140 7.35 -4.08 -12.72
N ARG A 141 6.90 -5.03 -11.90
CA ARG A 141 5.82 -4.84 -10.93
C ARG A 141 6.05 -5.67 -9.67
N ALA A 142 5.74 -5.09 -8.51
CA ALA A 142 5.71 -5.78 -7.22
C ALA A 142 4.53 -5.31 -6.36
N ARG A 143 4.18 -6.10 -5.34
CA ARG A 143 3.12 -5.79 -4.36
C ARG A 143 3.66 -5.78 -2.94
N PRO A 144 4.49 -4.79 -2.58
CA PRO A 144 5.02 -4.68 -1.23
C PRO A 144 3.94 -4.38 -0.21
N THR A 145 4.17 -4.86 1.03
CA THR A 145 3.53 -4.31 2.22
C THR A 145 4.44 -3.19 2.72
N VAL A 146 4.04 -1.95 2.49
CA VAL A 146 4.80 -0.78 2.93
C VAL A 146 4.59 -0.53 4.41
N GLU A 147 5.61 0.01 5.07
CA GLU A 147 5.57 0.35 6.49
C GLU A 147 5.40 1.88 6.64
N LEU A 148 4.44 2.27 7.45
CA LEU A 148 4.08 3.67 7.72
C LEU A 148 4.64 4.07 9.07
N GLY A 149 5.54 5.05 9.07
CA GLY A 149 6.22 5.44 10.29
C GLY A 149 6.85 6.81 10.19
N TYR A 150 7.91 7.01 10.95
CA TYR A 150 8.67 8.26 10.93
C TYR A 150 10.15 8.03 11.21
N THR A 151 10.96 9.01 10.84
CA THR A 151 12.37 9.06 11.20
C THR A 151 12.83 10.48 11.44
N PHE A 152 13.98 10.63 12.08
CA PHE A 152 14.65 11.92 12.24
C PHE A 152 15.86 12.00 11.30
N VAL A 153 15.90 13.05 10.51
CA VAL A 153 17.08 13.40 9.68
C VAL A 153 17.56 14.77 10.14
N SER A 154 18.80 14.86 10.58
CA SER A 154 19.39 16.10 11.11
C SER A 154 18.52 16.85 12.12
N ASN A 155 17.94 16.16 13.08
CA ASN A 155 17.01 16.67 14.12
C ASN A 155 15.58 16.99 13.68
N SER A 156 15.24 16.92 12.40
CA SER A 156 13.88 17.13 11.90
C SER A 156 13.16 15.80 11.73
N PRO A 157 11.94 15.66 12.23
CA PRO A 157 11.13 14.45 12.01
C PRO A 157 10.48 14.53 10.62
N TYR A 158 10.45 13.37 9.96
CA TYR A 158 9.77 13.14 8.69
C TYR A 158 8.85 11.95 8.83
N PHE A 159 7.63 12.05 8.32
CA PHE A 159 6.82 10.88 8.06
C PHE A 159 7.48 10.04 6.96
N THR A 160 7.42 8.72 7.07
CA THR A 160 8.05 7.83 6.10
C THR A 160 7.10 6.76 5.59
N ILE A 161 7.16 6.51 4.29
CA ILE A 161 6.63 5.30 3.66
C ILE A 161 7.85 4.45 3.29
N ASN A 162 8.05 3.35 4.03
CA ASN A 162 9.17 2.44 3.78
C ASN A 162 8.69 1.31 2.86
N ILE A 163 9.26 1.23 1.69
CA ILE A 163 9.00 0.21 0.69
C ILE A 163 10.09 -0.85 0.85
N PRO A 164 9.77 -2.08 1.30
CA PRO A 164 10.77 -3.14 1.46
C PRO A 164 11.21 -3.70 0.11
N GLU A 165 12.35 -4.38 0.11
CA GLU A 165 12.74 -5.23 -1.01
C GLU A 165 11.63 -6.25 -1.28
N THR A 166 11.22 -6.35 -2.55
CA THR A 166 10.09 -7.20 -2.94
C THR A 166 10.37 -7.85 -4.30
N PRO A 167 10.09 -9.14 -4.47
CA PRO A 167 10.23 -9.81 -5.77
C PRO A 167 9.45 -9.11 -6.87
N ASN A 168 9.98 -9.14 -8.08
CA ASN A 168 9.27 -8.69 -9.28
C ASN A 168 8.27 -9.75 -9.72
N ASP A 169 6.98 -9.46 -9.65
CA ASP A 169 5.88 -10.38 -9.94
C ASP A 169 5.89 -10.89 -11.39
N VAL A 170 6.49 -10.13 -12.31
CA VAL A 170 6.49 -10.42 -13.77
C VAL A 170 7.88 -10.75 -14.32
N TYR A 171 8.84 -11.07 -13.45
CA TYR A 171 10.22 -11.33 -13.86
C TYR A 171 10.35 -12.44 -14.91
N GLU A 172 9.68 -13.57 -14.70
CA GLU A 172 9.72 -14.72 -15.59
C GLU A 172 9.00 -14.43 -16.93
N GLU A 173 7.90 -13.68 -16.90
CA GLU A 173 7.14 -13.28 -18.09
C GLU A 173 7.97 -12.38 -19.03
N MET A 174 8.93 -11.65 -18.48
CA MET A 174 9.76 -10.70 -19.20
C MET A 174 11.08 -11.30 -19.70
N GLY A 175 11.24 -12.61 -19.65
CA GLY A 175 12.41 -13.32 -20.16
C GLY A 175 13.71 -13.05 -19.43
N GLY A 176 13.66 -12.61 -18.18
CA GLY A 176 14.83 -12.44 -17.32
C GLY A 176 15.72 -11.22 -17.61
N TYR A 177 15.32 -10.33 -18.49
CA TYR A 177 16.11 -9.13 -18.84
C TYR A 177 15.91 -7.96 -17.85
N GLN A 178 15.04 -8.13 -16.88
CA GLN A 178 14.75 -7.09 -15.91
C GLN A 178 15.30 -7.39 -14.51
N VAL A 179 15.22 -6.39 -13.63
CA VAL A 179 15.64 -6.53 -12.25
C VAL A 179 14.71 -7.50 -11.51
N LYS A 180 15.29 -8.50 -10.83
CA LYS A 180 14.54 -9.54 -10.10
C LYS A 180 13.73 -9.03 -8.94
N VAL A 181 14.14 -7.92 -8.35
CA VAL A 181 13.54 -7.36 -7.14
C VAL A 181 13.39 -5.85 -7.26
N LEU A 182 12.34 -5.33 -6.65
CA LEU A 182 12.23 -3.92 -6.31
C LEU A 182 13.23 -3.62 -5.19
N SER A 183 14.15 -2.70 -5.42
CA SER A 183 15.10 -2.27 -4.38
C SER A 183 14.36 -1.56 -3.25
N PRO A 184 14.79 -1.74 -2.00
CA PRO A 184 14.16 -1.07 -0.86
C PRO A 184 14.35 0.43 -0.96
N MET A 185 13.30 1.19 -0.67
CA MET A 185 13.39 2.65 -0.66
C MET A 185 12.53 3.24 0.46
N VAL A 186 12.87 4.48 0.82
CA VAL A 186 12.13 5.25 1.81
C VAL A 186 11.70 6.56 1.19
N LEU A 187 10.42 6.86 1.28
CA LEU A 187 9.85 8.15 0.88
C LEU A 187 9.68 9.00 2.14
N TYR A 188 10.15 10.25 2.09
CA TYR A 188 10.19 11.18 3.23
C TYR A 188 9.28 12.36 2.95
N PHE A 189 8.45 12.68 3.93
CA PHE A 189 7.55 13.82 3.87
C PHE A 189 7.73 14.69 5.13
N ASN A 190 7.99 15.97 4.97
CA ASN A 190 7.75 16.90 6.04
C ASN A 190 6.24 17.14 6.20
N ARG A 191 5.81 17.88 7.22
CA ARG A 191 4.38 18.06 7.53
C ARG A 191 3.60 18.70 6.38
N ALA A 192 4.14 19.73 5.73
CA ALA A 192 3.47 20.41 4.64
C ALA A 192 3.35 19.51 3.39
N GLN A 193 4.42 18.79 3.06
CA GLN A 193 4.44 17.80 1.98
C GLN A 193 3.46 16.65 2.26
N LEU A 194 3.41 16.17 3.50
CA LEU A 194 2.49 15.11 3.91
C LEU A 194 1.04 15.55 3.78
N ALA A 195 0.70 16.75 4.26
CA ALA A 195 -0.65 17.30 4.15
C ALA A 195 -1.09 17.44 2.68
N LEU A 196 -0.20 17.91 1.81
CA LEU A 196 -0.48 17.99 0.38
C LEU A 196 -0.64 16.61 -0.25
N PHE A 197 0.22 15.65 0.10
CA PHE A 197 0.17 14.28 -0.40
C PHE A 197 -1.15 13.60 0.01
N THR A 198 -1.51 13.65 1.29
CA THR A 198 -2.76 13.04 1.78
C THR A 198 -3.99 13.73 1.22
N GLY A 199 -3.96 15.05 1.01
CA GLY A 199 -5.05 15.76 0.38
C GLY A 199 -5.41 15.24 -1.02
N TYR A 200 -4.43 14.74 -1.80
CA TYR A 200 -4.70 14.06 -3.07
C TYR A 200 -5.28 12.65 -2.90
N LEU A 201 -5.18 12.05 -1.72
CA LEU A 201 -5.72 10.72 -1.44
C LEU A 201 -7.16 10.76 -0.91
N GLU A 202 -7.63 11.93 -0.47
CA GLU A 202 -8.95 12.15 0.10
C GLU A 202 -10.05 12.02 -0.95
N LYS A 203 -11.21 11.52 -0.50
CA LYS A 203 -12.37 11.32 -1.37
C LYS A 203 -12.84 12.61 -2.02
N GLU A 204 -12.84 13.71 -1.27
CA GLU A 204 -13.29 15.04 -1.72
C GLU A 204 -12.48 15.51 -2.92
N LYS A 205 -11.14 15.32 -2.88
CA LYS A 205 -10.27 15.69 -4.00
C LYS A 205 -10.48 14.80 -5.22
N ILE A 206 -10.72 13.52 -5.02
CA ILE A 206 -11.04 12.57 -6.08
C ILE A 206 -12.37 12.94 -6.73
N ASP A 207 -13.42 13.23 -5.95
CA ASP A 207 -14.73 13.64 -6.44
C ASP A 207 -14.63 14.95 -7.25
N GLU A 208 -13.83 15.92 -6.79
CA GLU A 208 -13.56 17.17 -7.51
C GLU A 208 -12.94 16.90 -8.90
N VAL A 209 -11.94 16.02 -8.95
CA VAL A 209 -11.29 15.65 -10.22
C VAL A 209 -12.29 14.97 -11.15
N ILE A 210 -13.05 13.99 -10.66
CA ILE A 210 -14.08 13.31 -11.46
C ILE A 210 -15.11 14.32 -12.01
N ALA A 211 -15.58 15.24 -11.18
CA ALA A 211 -16.52 16.27 -11.62
C ALA A 211 -15.93 17.18 -12.72
N SER A 212 -14.61 17.47 -12.65
CA SER A 212 -13.92 18.29 -13.65
C SER A 212 -13.75 17.61 -15.02
N LEU A 213 -13.82 16.28 -15.06
CA LEU A 213 -13.66 15.51 -16.31
C LEU A 213 -14.90 15.54 -17.20
N ASN A 214 -15.97 16.23 -16.80
CA ASN A 214 -17.23 16.34 -17.55
C ASN A 214 -17.78 14.99 -18.01
N VAL A 215 -17.62 13.95 -17.19
CA VAL A 215 -18.14 12.61 -17.49
C VAL A 215 -19.67 12.67 -17.48
N PRO A 216 -20.37 12.26 -18.57
CA PRO A 216 -21.82 12.20 -18.56
C PRO A 216 -22.34 11.35 -17.41
N LYS A 217 -23.30 11.86 -16.63
CA LYS A 217 -23.88 11.15 -15.48
C LYS A 217 -24.39 9.73 -15.81
N GLU A 218 -24.74 9.49 -17.07
CA GLU A 218 -25.25 8.22 -17.57
C GLU A 218 -24.15 7.14 -17.74
N MET A 219 -22.89 7.53 -17.93
CA MET A 219 -21.80 6.57 -18.11
C MET A 219 -21.28 5.97 -16.80
N ALA A 220 -21.38 6.69 -15.69
CA ALA A 220 -20.91 6.18 -14.39
C ALA A 220 -21.76 5.00 -13.85
N PRO A 221 -23.11 5.01 -13.96
CA PRO A 221 -23.95 3.88 -13.54
C PRO A 221 -23.84 2.64 -14.44
N GLU A 222 -23.65 2.83 -15.73
CA GLU A 222 -23.52 1.72 -16.68
C GLU A 222 -22.19 0.97 -16.52
N GLY A 223 -21.12 1.68 -16.29
CA GLY A 223 -19.82 1.08 -15.98
C GLY A 223 -19.86 0.23 -14.71
N GLN A 224 -20.54 0.69 -13.67
CA GLN A 224 -20.75 -0.08 -12.44
C GLN A 224 -21.63 -1.32 -12.65
N LYS A 225 -22.63 -1.26 -13.53
CA LYS A 225 -23.47 -2.41 -13.90
C LYS A 225 -22.68 -3.46 -14.68
N ALA A 226 -21.81 -3.04 -15.59
CA ALA A 226 -20.98 -3.96 -16.37
C ALA A 226 -19.97 -4.74 -15.50
N LEU A 227 -19.43 -4.09 -14.44
CA LEU A 227 -18.53 -4.75 -13.47
C LEU A 227 -19.25 -5.74 -12.54
N ASN A 228 -20.56 -5.56 -12.32
CA ASN A 228 -21.39 -6.39 -11.44
C ASN A 228 -22.25 -7.41 -12.22
N ALA A 229 -22.21 -7.40 -13.55
CA ALA A 229 -22.90 -8.40 -14.35
C ALA A 229 -22.14 -9.73 -14.23
N PRO A 230 -22.82 -10.85 -13.90
CA PRO A 230 -22.20 -12.16 -13.97
C PRO A 230 -21.81 -12.41 -15.43
N ASP A 231 -20.60 -12.97 -15.64
CA ASP A 231 -20.20 -13.46 -16.96
C ASP A 231 -21.21 -14.51 -17.40
N GLU A 232 -22.03 -14.19 -18.39
CA GLU A 232 -22.88 -15.16 -19.05
C GLU A 232 -22.00 -16.02 -19.97
N TYR A 233 -21.90 -17.31 -19.62
CA TYR A 233 -21.31 -18.35 -20.46
C TYR A 233 -22.36 -18.93 -21.35
#